data_13f785bcd9116b1dcc8a6e2b2aa28f69
#
_entry.id   13f785bcd9116b1dcc8a6e2b2aa28f69
#
_cell.length_a   1.000
_cell.length_b   1.000
_cell.length_c   1.000
_cell.angle_alpha   90.00
_cell.angle_beta   90.00
_cell.angle_gamma   90.00
#
_symmetry.space_group_name_H-M   'P 1'
#
loop_
_entity.id
_entity.type
_entity.pdbx_description
1 polymer ?
#
loop_
_entity_poly.entity_id
_entity_poly.type
_entity_poly.pdbx_seq_one_letter_code
_entity_poly.pdbx_strand_id
1 'polypeptide(L)'
;MAAMLAALMPGAAAAQVPMSGSFTAEASCFATPSIRSEDNSGRIVTEPGRSYDLLGRNAVPGSHYLIRVPGAEPDRRWVPYGCGRVGDGSSSASVQPQLPAEAPARTTDRVASSAGAEDEAASGDFILAASWHPAFCEIRPRSRDCRSGGVASGGFSLHGLWPQPRGREYCGVAARIRETDERGDWMRLPAIELTVATRRALDLAMPGVASGLDRHEWWSHGTCHGGGEERYFRDSIRLLDALNRSDVRRVFEAAVGEDLQADAVRAAFDRAFGRGAGARVLIDCASGDDGRRLLQEIRISLRGPLREDADLGPLILAGATQPRGCRSGIVDAPGFG
;
A
#
# COMPACT_ATOMS: atom_id res chain seq x y z
N MET A 1 38.09 32.97 -33.88
CA MET A 1 37.20 31.81 -33.77
C MET A 1 37.71 30.97 -32.60
N ALA A 2 37.09 31.09 -31.45
CA ALA A 2 37.44 30.31 -30.25
C ALA A 2 36.34 29.28 -30.05
N ALA A 3 36.67 28.00 -30.13
CA ALA A 3 35.78 26.89 -29.91
C ALA A 3 35.69 26.64 -28.40
N MET A 4 34.50 26.86 -27.84
CA MET A 4 34.15 26.43 -26.47
C MET A 4 33.88 24.91 -26.46
N LEU A 5 34.76 24.14 -25.85
CA LEU A 5 34.47 22.75 -25.47
C LEU A 5 33.55 22.76 -24.24
N ALA A 6 32.33 22.29 -24.43
CA ALA A 6 31.43 21.98 -23.34
C ALA A 6 31.84 20.62 -22.73
N ALA A 7 32.32 20.64 -21.51
CA ALA A 7 32.58 19.42 -20.74
C ALA A 7 31.26 18.81 -20.29
N LEU A 8 30.91 17.62 -20.79
CA LEU A 8 29.85 16.79 -20.28
C LEU A 8 30.30 16.25 -18.90
N MET A 9 29.64 16.72 -17.84
CA MET A 9 29.79 16.10 -16.54
C MET A 9 29.07 14.74 -16.53
N PRO A 10 29.73 13.66 -16.07
CA PRO A 10 29.06 12.37 -15.89
C PRO A 10 28.05 12.49 -14.75
N GLY A 11 26.78 12.16 -15.04
CA GLY A 11 25.73 12.10 -14.03
C GLY A 11 26.11 11.17 -12.89
N ALA A 12 26.03 11.66 -11.66
CA ALA A 12 26.29 10.89 -10.47
C ALA A 12 25.33 9.68 -10.43
N ALA A 13 25.87 8.48 -10.56
CA ALA A 13 25.15 7.24 -10.27
C ALA A 13 24.72 7.29 -8.81
N ALA A 14 23.42 7.15 -8.56
CA ALA A 14 22.89 7.06 -7.18
C ALA A 14 23.63 5.93 -6.44
N ALA A 15 24.39 6.31 -5.40
CA ALA A 15 25.27 5.38 -4.69
C ALA A 15 24.42 4.36 -3.95
N GLN A 16 24.59 3.08 -4.31
CA GLN A 16 24.07 1.94 -3.58
C GLN A 16 24.54 2.03 -2.12
N VAL A 17 23.64 1.83 -1.16
CA VAL A 17 23.97 1.77 0.28
C VAL A 17 24.26 0.30 0.63
N PRO A 18 25.51 -0.06 0.97
CA PRO A 18 25.87 -1.42 1.34
C PRO A 18 25.12 -1.88 2.60
N MET A 19 24.69 -3.13 2.61
CA MET A 19 24.12 -3.81 3.77
C MET A 19 24.69 -5.21 3.85
N SER A 20 24.66 -5.79 5.04
CA SER A 20 25.04 -7.19 5.27
C SER A 20 23.98 -7.86 6.13
N GLY A 21 23.82 -9.17 6.01
CA GLY A 21 22.83 -9.94 6.72
C GLY A 21 22.08 -10.88 5.80
N SER A 22 20.86 -11.24 6.18
CA SER A 22 19.99 -12.09 5.38
C SER A 22 18.70 -11.34 5.01
N PHE A 23 18.20 -11.63 3.82
CA PHE A 23 16.86 -11.26 3.37
C PHE A 23 16.03 -12.53 3.26
N THR A 24 14.99 -12.66 4.04
CA THR A 24 14.05 -13.79 3.94
C THR A 24 12.83 -13.37 3.13
N ALA A 25 12.62 -14.03 1.99
CA ALA A 25 11.48 -13.75 1.13
C ALA A 25 10.18 -14.21 1.80
N GLU A 26 9.16 -13.36 1.76
CA GLU A 26 7.80 -13.65 2.24
C GLU A 26 6.81 -13.82 1.08
N ALA A 27 7.20 -13.37 -0.11
CA ALA A 27 6.44 -13.50 -1.33
C ALA A 27 7.31 -13.94 -2.51
N SER A 28 6.67 -14.48 -3.56
CA SER A 28 7.31 -14.73 -4.85
C SER A 28 7.34 -13.44 -5.65
N CYS A 29 8.48 -12.78 -5.71
CA CYS A 29 8.67 -11.51 -6.40
C CYS A 29 9.75 -11.61 -7.47
N PHE A 30 9.61 -10.85 -8.54
CA PHE A 30 10.68 -10.74 -9.54
C PHE A 30 11.95 -10.16 -8.91
N ALA A 31 13.04 -10.87 -9.14
CA ALA A 31 14.38 -10.44 -8.77
C ALA A 31 15.14 -9.98 -10.03
N THR A 32 15.21 -8.66 -10.24
CA THR A 32 15.73 -8.07 -11.48
C THR A 32 17.20 -7.68 -11.40
N PRO A 33 17.97 -7.72 -12.51
CA PRO A 33 19.35 -7.23 -12.52
C PRO A 33 19.46 -5.72 -12.33
N SER A 34 18.41 -4.98 -12.62
CA SER A 34 18.35 -3.51 -12.51
C SER A 34 16.98 -3.07 -12.02
N ILE A 35 16.94 -2.04 -11.17
CA ILE A 35 15.70 -1.40 -10.72
C ILE A 35 15.03 -0.59 -11.84
N ARG A 36 15.81 -0.18 -12.85
CA ARG A 36 15.36 0.67 -13.95
C ARG A 36 14.99 -0.10 -15.21
N SER A 37 15.11 -1.40 -15.19
CA SER A 37 14.83 -2.27 -16.33
C SER A 37 13.90 -3.38 -15.88
N GLU A 38 12.84 -3.60 -16.60
CA GLU A 38 11.95 -4.75 -16.43
C GLU A 38 12.57 -6.05 -16.96
N ASP A 39 13.79 -5.98 -17.51
CA ASP A 39 14.50 -7.16 -17.95
C ASP A 39 14.78 -8.09 -16.76
N ASN A 40 14.08 -9.20 -16.74
CA ASN A 40 14.28 -10.32 -15.84
C ASN A 40 14.59 -11.55 -16.68
N SER A 41 15.72 -11.51 -17.37
CA SER A 41 16.24 -12.64 -18.13
C SER A 41 16.37 -13.85 -17.19
N GLY A 42 15.75 -14.95 -17.59
CA GLY A 42 15.64 -16.15 -16.77
C GLY A 42 14.42 -16.19 -15.84
N ARG A 43 13.55 -15.16 -15.82
CA ARG A 43 12.35 -15.08 -14.99
C ARG A 43 12.62 -15.41 -13.52
N ILE A 44 13.72 -14.89 -13.00
CA ILE A 44 14.17 -15.14 -11.63
C ILE A 44 13.16 -14.53 -10.63
N VAL A 45 12.68 -15.35 -9.72
CA VAL A 45 11.76 -14.95 -8.64
C VAL A 45 12.31 -15.40 -7.29
N THR A 46 11.94 -14.67 -6.23
CA THR A 46 12.19 -15.11 -4.86
C THR A 46 11.26 -16.26 -4.47
N GLU A 47 11.74 -17.17 -3.65
CA GLU A 47 10.96 -18.29 -3.12
C GLU A 47 10.49 -17.93 -1.70
N PRO A 48 9.18 -17.90 -1.40
CA PRO A 48 8.70 -17.63 -0.06
C PRO A 48 9.31 -18.57 0.98
N GLY A 49 9.77 -18.00 2.10
CA GLY A 49 10.45 -18.73 3.17
C GLY A 49 11.95 -18.94 2.95
N ARG A 50 12.49 -18.68 1.76
CA ARG A 50 13.91 -18.79 1.47
C ARG A 50 14.67 -17.55 1.89
N SER A 51 15.85 -17.76 2.48
CA SER A 51 16.79 -16.68 2.83
C SER A 51 17.86 -16.51 1.77
N TYR A 52 18.21 -15.26 1.49
CA TYR A 52 19.21 -14.82 0.52
C TYR A 52 20.21 -13.89 1.21
N ASP A 53 21.46 -13.86 0.75
CA ASP A 53 22.43 -12.90 1.24
C ASP A 53 21.98 -11.47 0.90
N LEU A 54 21.91 -10.59 1.89
CA LEU A 54 21.63 -9.18 1.71
C LEU A 54 22.94 -8.44 1.40
N LEU A 55 22.98 -7.74 0.28
CA LEU A 55 24.16 -7.03 -0.20
C LEU A 55 24.03 -5.50 -0.10
N GLY A 56 22.81 -4.98 -0.05
CA GLY A 56 22.61 -3.54 -0.01
C GLY A 56 21.16 -3.14 -0.21
N ARG A 57 20.96 -1.83 -0.32
CA ARG A 57 19.71 -1.18 -0.75
C ARG A 57 20.02 -0.05 -1.74
N ASN A 58 19.02 0.32 -2.54
CA ASN A 58 19.20 1.31 -3.59
C ASN A 58 19.40 2.75 -3.09
N ALA A 59 18.81 3.10 -1.94
CA ALA A 59 18.89 4.45 -1.35
C ALA A 59 18.48 4.45 0.14
N VAL A 60 18.55 5.61 0.80
CA VAL A 60 17.97 5.90 2.11
C VAL A 60 17.23 7.24 2.03
N PRO A 61 15.89 7.26 2.08
CA PRO A 61 14.99 6.11 1.99
C PRO A 61 15.12 5.41 0.64
N GLY A 62 14.80 4.10 0.58
CA GLY A 62 14.92 3.30 -0.63
C GLY A 62 13.66 2.47 -0.89
N SER A 63 13.67 1.71 -1.98
CA SER A 63 12.55 0.87 -2.42
C SER A 63 12.93 -0.59 -2.63
N HIS A 64 14.23 -0.89 -2.82
CA HIS A 64 14.71 -2.22 -3.17
C HIS A 64 15.91 -2.64 -2.33
N TYR A 65 15.95 -3.92 -1.99
CA TYR A 65 17.13 -4.61 -1.51
C TYR A 65 17.90 -5.23 -2.67
N LEU A 66 19.21 -5.22 -2.57
CA LEU A 66 20.08 -6.01 -3.41
C LEU A 66 20.39 -7.30 -2.68
N ILE A 67 20.03 -8.41 -3.28
CA ILE A 67 20.27 -9.74 -2.73
C ILE A 67 21.12 -10.58 -3.68
N ARG A 68 21.72 -11.64 -3.17
CA ARG A 68 22.38 -12.67 -3.98
C ARG A 68 21.43 -13.83 -4.23
N VAL A 69 21.14 -14.12 -5.49
CA VAL A 69 20.31 -15.26 -5.88
C VAL A 69 21.19 -16.32 -6.53
N PRO A 70 21.50 -17.40 -5.83
CA PRO A 70 22.34 -18.46 -6.37
C PRO A 70 21.76 -19.07 -7.65
N GLY A 71 22.59 -19.19 -8.68
CA GLY A 71 22.18 -19.74 -9.98
C GLY A 71 21.55 -18.73 -10.95
N ALA A 72 21.36 -17.48 -10.54
CA ALA A 72 20.99 -16.40 -11.45
C ALA A 72 22.23 -15.75 -12.09
N GLU A 73 22.09 -15.25 -13.32
CA GLU A 73 23.15 -14.51 -14.00
C GLU A 73 22.61 -13.15 -14.48
N PRO A 74 23.11 -12.02 -13.94
CA PRO A 74 23.99 -11.91 -12.79
C PRO A 74 23.32 -12.43 -11.50
N ASP A 75 24.11 -12.88 -10.54
CA ASP A 75 23.61 -13.40 -9.24
C ASP A 75 23.10 -12.29 -8.30
N ARG A 76 23.53 -11.05 -8.53
CA ARG A 76 23.09 -9.86 -7.78
C ARG A 76 21.79 -9.34 -8.38
N ARG A 77 20.72 -9.40 -7.59
CA ARG A 77 19.37 -9.07 -8.02
C ARG A 77 18.70 -8.08 -7.07
N TRP A 78 17.95 -7.18 -7.63
CA TRP A 78 17.12 -6.24 -6.88
C TRP A 78 15.73 -6.83 -6.64
N VAL A 79 15.27 -6.71 -5.41
CA VAL A 79 13.91 -7.11 -5.00
C VAL A 79 13.25 -5.97 -4.26
N PRO A 80 11.95 -5.70 -4.47
CA PRO A 80 11.21 -4.69 -3.71
C PRO A 80 11.25 -4.96 -2.20
N TYR A 81 11.20 -3.92 -1.38
CA TYR A 81 11.19 -4.06 0.09
C TYR A 81 10.04 -4.93 0.60
N GLY A 82 8.85 -4.83 -0.05
CA GLY A 82 7.67 -5.61 0.31
C GLY A 82 7.74 -7.11 0.00
N CYS A 83 8.84 -7.59 -0.61
CA CYS A 83 8.99 -9.00 -0.94
C CYS A 83 9.50 -9.87 0.20
N GLY A 84 9.90 -9.29 1.32
CA GLY A 84 10.42 -10.03 2.46
C GLY A 84 11.02 -9.10 3.52
N ARG A 85 11.63 -9.70 4.51
CA ARG A 85 12.24 -9.00 5.65
C ARG A 85 13.74 -9.21 5.71
N VAL A 86 14.42 -8.21 6.25
CA VAL A 86 15.83 -8.26 6.57
C VAL A 86 16.00 -8.82 7.97
N GLY A 87 16.77 -9.88 8.12
CA GLY A 87 17.22 -10.41 9.40
C GLY A 87 18.51 -9.72 9.83
N ASP A 88 18.61 -9.34 11.11
CA ASP A 88 19.84 -8.85 11.66
C ASP A 88 20.90 -9.97 11.62
N GLY A 89 22.04 -9.68 11.00
CA GLY A 89 23.15 -10.62 10.83
C GLY A 89 23.85 -10.91 12.14
N SER A 90 23.16 -11.57 13.07
CA SER A 90 23.76 -12.17 14.26
C SER A 90 23.66 -13.67 14.13
N SER A 91 24.69 -14.27 13.59
CA SER A 91 24.98 -15.69 13.74
C SER A 91 25.21 -15.94 15.22
N SER A 92 24.26 -16.52 15.93
CA SER A 92 24.43 -16.99 17.29
C SER A 92 24.25 -18.49 17.32
N ALA A 93 25.38 -19.16 17.43
CA ALA A 93 25.43 -20.50 17.93
C ALA A 93 24.75 -20.60 19.31
N SER A 94 23.91 -21.60 19.45
CA SER A 94 23.24 -21.97 20.68
C SER A 94 24.23 -22.19 21.84
N VAL A 95 24.11 -21.38 22.89
CA VAL A 95 24.53 -21.72 24.24
C VAL A 95 23.45 -21.31 25.19
N GLN A 96 22.78 -22.28 25.82
CA GLN A 96 21.94 -22.04 26.99
C GLN A 96 22.84 -21.70 28.18
N PRO A 97 22.47 -20.75 28.99
CA PRO A 97 22.76 -20.80 30.42
C PRO A 97 21.48 -20.78 31.28
N GLN A 98 21.59 -21.62 32.28
CA GLN A 98 20.69 -21.81 33.42
C GLN A 98 20.36 -20.51 34.16
N LEU A 99 19.13 -20.48 34.66
CA LEU A 99 18.62 -19.54 35.67
C LEU A 99 19.34 -19.72 37.01
N PRO A 100 19.48 -18.64 37.77
CA PRO A 100 19.38 -18.70 39.23
C PRO A 100 18.17 -17.92 39.75
N ALA A 101 17.70 -18.40 40.91
CA ALA A 101 16.46 -18.10 41.61
C ALA A 101 16.45 -16.74 42.34
N GLU A 102 15.20 -16.28 42.52
CA GLU A 102 14.57 -15.51 43.60
C GLU A 102 15.32 -14.46 44.43
N ALA A 103 14.75 -13.25 44.55
CA ALA A 103 14.02 -12.62 45.66
C ALA A 103 14.00 -11.08 45.53
N PRO A 104 13.28 -10.31 46.33
CA PRO A 104 11.83 -10.34 46.62
C PRO A 104 11.12 -9.00 46.24
N ALA A 105 9.81 -9.00 46.36
CA ALA A 105 8.88 -7.90 46.14
C ALA A 105 9.22 -6.58 46.82
N ARG A 106 9.06 -5.47 46.08
CA ARG A 106 8.74 -4.16 46.64
C ARG A 106 7.53 -3.56 45.95
N THR A 107 6.52 -3.37 46.73
CA THR A 107 5.33 -2.58 46.49
C THR A 107 5.72 -1.15 46.14
N THR A 108 5.25 -0.64 45.01
CA THR A 108 5.04 0.79 44.79
C THR A 108 3.90 1.01 43.81
N ASP A 109 2.93 1.68 44.30
CA ASP A 109 1.92 2.55 43.70
C ASP A 109 1.51 2.35 42.23
N ARG A 110 0.25 2.02 42.16
CA ARG A 110 -0.60 1.94 41.01
C ARG A 110 -0.75 3.32 40.37
N VAL A 111 0.06 3.62 39.39
CA VAL A 111 -0.30 4.62 38.36
C VAL A 111 -1.23 3.85 37.41
N ALA A 112 -2.48 4.26 37.35
CA ALA A 112 -3.45 3.73 36.43
C ALA A 112 -2.97 4.01 34.99
N SER A 113 -2.40 2.99 34.37
CA SER A 113 -2.12 2.99 32.94
C SER A 113 -3.45 2.89 32.22
N SER A 114 -3.75 3.87 31.42
CA SER A 114 -4.84 3.89 30.42
C SER A 114 -4.56 2.92 29.27
N ALA A 115 -4.26 1.67 29.58
CA ALA A 115 -3.97 0.60 28.61
C ALA A 115 -5.21 -0.23 28.26
N GLY A 116 -6.39 0.38 28.25
CA GLY A 116 -7.66 -0.32 28.03
C GLY A 116 -8.49 0.17 26.85
N ALA A 117 -8.00 1.13 26.04
CA ALA A 117 -8.79 1.71 24.96
C ALA A 117 -8.30 1.34 23.55
N GLU A 118 -7.23 0.55 23.39
CA GLU A 118 -6.61 0.28 22.10
C GLU A 118 -7.11 -1.00 21.41
N ASP A 119 -7.94 -1.81 22.05
CA ASP A 119 -8.30 -3.15 21.56
C ASP A 119 -9.76 -3.32 21.12
N GLU A 120 -10.57 -2.26 21.14
CA GLU A 120 -11.93 -2.32 20.62
C GLU A 120 -11.91 -2.07 19.12
N ALA A 121 -12.26 -3.10 18.34
CA ALA A 121 -12.32 -3.01 16.89
C ALA A 121 -13.26 -1.89 16.46
N ALA A 122 -12.80 -0.98 15.59
CA ALA A 122 -13.67 0.00 14.96
C ALA A 122 -14.86 -0.73 14.31
N SER A 123 -16.06 -0.27 14.58
CA SER A 123 -17.29 -0.91 14.10
C SER A 123 -18.22 0.14 13.51
N GLY A 124 -18.83 -0.20 12.39
CA GLY A 124 -19.77 0.70 11.72
C GLY A 124 -19.89 0.42 10.23
N ASP A 125 -20.31 1.44 9.51
CA ASP A 125 -20.36 1.46 8.05
C ASP A 125 -19.16 2.21 7.52
N PHE A 126 -18.51 1.65 6.49
CA PHE A 126 -17.34 2.23 5.83
C PHE A 126 -17.45 2.10 4.31
N ILE A 127 -16.72 2.95 3.61
CA ILE A 127 -16.39 2.77 2.19
C ILE A 127 -14.88 2.55 2.10
N LEU A 128 -14.45 1.40 1.59
CA LEU A 128 -13.09 1.22 1.13
C LEU A 128 -12.99 1.73 -0.30
N ALA A 129 -12.21 2.77 -0.51
CA ALA A 129 -11.89 3.32 -1.83
C ALA A 129 -10.54 2.79 -2.30
N ALA A 130 -10.55 2.08 -3.42
CA ALA A 130 -9.38 1.44 -4.01
C ALA A 130 -9.23 1.89 -5.46
N SER A 131 -8.13 2.56 -5.76
CA SER A 131 -7.86 3.15 -7.07
C SER A 131 -7.07 2.19 -7.96
N TRP A 132 -7.39 2.18 -9.25
CA TRP A 132 -6.49 1.67 -10.27
C TRP A 132 -5.50 2.77 -10.63
N HIS A 133 -4.35 2.73 -9.97
CA HIS A 133 -3.41 3.85 -9.97
C HIS A 133 -2.89 4.25 -11.36
N PRO A 134 -2.67 3.32 -12.33
CA PRO A 134 -2.31 3.70 -13.69
C PRO A 134 -3.29 4.72 -14.29
N ALA A 135 -4.60 4.49 -14.17
CA ALA A 135 -5.61 5.43 -14.68
C ALA A 135 -5.53 6.82 -14.01
N PHE A 136 -5.20 6.88 -12.71
CA PHE A 136 -4.93 8.17 -12.05
C PHE A 136 -3.73 8.87 -12.67
N CYS A 137 -2.66 8.14 -12.94
CA CYS A 137 -1.44 8.72 -13.52
C CYS A 137 -1.61 9.15 -14.98
N GLU A 138 -2.42 8.43 -15.76
CA GLU A 138 -2.79 8.87 -17.12
C GLU A 138 -3.50 10.24 -17.09
N ILE A 139 -4.41 10.44 -16.11
CA ILE A 139 -5.17 11.70 -15.98
C ILE A 139 -4.34 12.80 -15.31
N ARG A 140 -3.41 12.44 -14.44
CA ARG A 140 -2.60 13.36 -13.63
C ARG A 140 -1.10 13.11 -13.76
N PRO A 141 -0.52 13.08 -14.98
CA PRO A 141 0.86 12.63 -15.22
C PRO A 141 1.92 13.48 -14.50
N ARG A 142 1.56 14.69 -14.06
CA ARG A 142 2.47 15.60 -13.34
C ARG A 142 2.39 15.41 -11.82
N SER A 143 1.50 14.56 -11.32
CA SER A 143 1.42 14.28 -9.87
C SER A 143 2.74 13.70 -9.37
N ARG A 144 3.08 14.03 -8.11
CA ARG A 144 4.24 13.44 -7.43
C ARG A 144 4.05 11.94 -7.26
N ASP A 145 2.83 11.50 -7.09
CA ASP A 145 2.42 10.11 -6.90
C ASP A 145 2.80 9.22 -8.09
N CYS A 146 2.91 9.83 -9.28
CA CYS A 146 3.22 9.13 -10.52
C CYS A 146 4.71 9.17 -10.88
N ARG A 147 5.54 9.95 -10.17
CA ARG A 147 6.97 10.11 -10.48
C ARG A 147 7.88 9.10 -9.79
N SER A 148 7.48 8.59 -8.66
CA SER A 148 8.20 7.56 -7.94
C SER A 148 7.84 6.22 -8.54
N GLY A 149 8.68 5.65 -9.40
CA GLY A 149 8.50 4.37 -10.10
C GLY A 149 8.08 3.14 -9.25
N GLY A 150 7.29 3.37 -8.20
CA GLY A 150 6.83 2.41 -7.22
C GLY A 150 5.46 1.83 -7.49
N VAL A 151 4.77 2.20 -8.57
CA VAL A 151 3.40 1.73 -8.82
C VAL A 151 3.31 0.83 -10.04
N ALA A 152 4.34 0.10 -10.32
CA ALA A 152 4.31 -0.96 -11.32
C ALA A 152 3.75 -2.30 -10.76
N SER A 153 3.14 -2.30 -9.59
CA SER A 153 2.47 -3.52 -9.12
C SER A 153 1.05 -3.53 -9.68
N GLY A 154 0.77 -4.43 -10.62
CA GLY A 154 -0.56 -4.67 -11.17
C GLY A 154 -1.57 -4.99 -10.07
N GLY A 155 -2.14 -3.97 -9.41
CA GLY A 155 -3.11 -4.11 -8.35
C GLY A 155 -3.73 -2.78 -7.98
N PHE A 156 -4.70 -2.83 -7.07
CA PHE A 156 -5.32 -1.64 -6.52
C PHE A 156 -4.39 -0.96 -5.50
N SER A 157 -4.40 0.36 -5.49
CA SER A 157 -3.80 1.19 -4.46
C SER A 157 -4.86 1.73 -3.51
N LEU A 158 -4.46 1.99 -2.27
CA LEU A 158 -5.34 2.58 -1.28
C LEU A 158 -5.58 4.05 -1.62
N HIS A 159 -6.86 4.42 -1.76
CA HIS A 159 -7.27 5.81 -1.66
C HIS A 159 -7.58 6.12 -0.20
N GLY A 160 -8.54 5.41 0.40
CA GLY A 160 -8.86 5.58 1.80
C GLY A 160 -9.92 4.62 2.32
N LEU A 161 -10.22 4.76 3.62
CA LEU A 161 -11.29 4.04 4.31
C LEU A 161 -12.19 5.09 4.99
N TRP A 162 -13.39 5.29 4.45
CA TRP A 162 -14.25 6.41 4.81
C TRP A 162 -15.41 5.97 5.71
N PRO A 163 -15.41 6.35 6.99
CA PRO A 163 -16.55 6.13 7.89
C PRO A 163 -17.83 6.75 7.34
N GLN A 164 -18.92 6.03 7.48
CA GLN A 164 -20.25 6.46 7.01
C GLN A 164 -21.14 6.90 8.18
N PRO A 165 -22.23 7.67 7.95
CA PRO A 165 -22.73 8.13 6.65
C PRO A 165 -21.87 9.22 6.01
N ARG A 166 -22.05 9.44 4.71
CA ARG A 166 -21.39 10.52 3.96
C ARG A 166 -21.53 11.85 4.70
N GLY A 167 -20.42 12.59 4.83
CA GLY A 167 -20.36 13.85 5.60
C GLY A 167 -19.95 13.64 7.07
N ARG A 168 -19.73 12.40 7.50
CA ARG A 168 -19.07 12.11 8.77
C ARG A 168 -17.56 12.24 8.60
N GLU A 169 -17.08 13.46 8.73
CA GLU A 169 -15.73 13.88 8.47
C GLU A 169 -15.23 14.80 9.59
N TYR A 170 -13.90 14.91 9.75
CA TYR A 170 -13.24 15.83 10.68
C TYR A 170 -13.70 15.69 12.14
N CYS A 171 -13.89 14.47 12.63
CA CYS A 171 -14.32 14.21 13.99
C CYS A 171 -13.29 14.71 15.02
N GLY A 172 -13.67 15.74 15.78
CA GLY A 172 -12.79 16.35 16.79
C GLY A 172 -11.64 17.18 16.22
N VAL A 173 -11.61 17.42 14.92
CA VAL A 173 -10.52 18.15 14.25
C VAL A 173 -10.70 19.67 14.41
N ALA A 174 -9.60 20.36 14.76
CA ALA A 174 -9.59 21.81 14.89
C ALA A 174 -9.84 22.50 13.52
N ALA A 175 -10.59 23.61 13.53
CA ALA A 175 -11.00 24.34 12.32
C ALA A 175 -9.82 24.67 11.39
N ARG A 176 -8.68 25.11 11.93
CA ARG A 176 -7.47 25.43 11.16
C ARG A 176 -6.91 24.24 10.34
N ILE A 177 -7.02 23.02 10.89
CA ILE A 177 -6.55 21.79 10.20
C ILE A 177 -7.53 21.49 9.06
N ARG A 178 -8.83 21.51 9.34
CA ARG A 178 -9.88 21.33 8.35
C ARG A 178 -9.75 22.34 7.20
N GLU A 179 -9.58 23.62 7.49
CA GLU A 179 -9.37 24.66 6.47
C GLU A 179 -8.12 24.42 5.61
N THR A 180 -7.04 23.88 6.21
CA THR A 180 -5.82 23.54 5.48
C THR A 180 -6.07 22.38 4.54
N ASP A 181 -6.79 21.37 5.00
CA ASP A 181 -7.18 20.21 4.22
C ASP A 181 -8.10 20.57 3.05
N GLU A 182 -9.16 21.34 3.31
CA GLU A 182 -10.13 21.79 2.31
C GLU A 182 -9.51 22.66 1.20
N ARG A 183 -8.37 23.32 1.47
CA ARG A 183 -7.59 24.04 0.44
C ARG A 183 -6.71 23.12 -0.41
N GLY A 184 -6.61 21.84 -0.07
CA GLY A 184 -5.69 20.90 -0.74
C GLY A 184 -4.22 21.05 -0.34
N ASP A 185 -3.93 21.79 0.73
CA ASP A 185 -2.56 22.01 1.25
C ASP A 185 -2.08 20.81 2.10
N TRP A 186 -2.31 19.59 1.64
CA TRP A 186 -2.15 18.35 2.44
C TRP A 186 -0.75 18.18 3.03
N MET A 187 0.30 18.59 2.31
CA MET A 187 1.67 18.53 2.82
C MET A 187 1.92 19.48 4.02
N ARG A 188 1.01 20.41 4.29
CA ARG A 188 1.04 21.31 5.44
C ARG A 188 0.24 20.81 6.64
N LEU A 189 -0.56 19.79 6.46
CA LEU A 189 -1.24 19.10 7.56
C LEU A 189 -0.21 18.51 8.53
N PRO A 190 -0.52 18.37 9.83
CA PRO A 190 0.35 17.69 10.75
C PRO A 190 0.68 16.27 10.25
N ALA A 191 1.92 15.86 10.46
CA ALA A 191 2.37 14.53 10.09
C ALA A 191 1.64 13.46 10.92
N ILE A 192 1.50 12.28 10.35
CA ILE A 192 0.86 11.13 10.98
C ILE A 192 1.92 10.31 11.69
N GLU A 193 1.64 9.91 12.93
CA GLU A 193 2.53 9.08 13.74
C GLU A 193 2.18 7.61 13.58
N LEU A 194 3.00 6.87 12.85
CA LEU A 194 2.85 5.44 12.61
C LEU A 194 4.11 4.68 13.04
N THR A 195 3.94 3.43 13.40
CA THR A 195 5.09 2.52 13.55
C THR A 195 5.85 2.42 12.22
N VAL A 196 7.13 2.09 12.29
CA VAL A 196 7.97 1.92 11.09
C VAL A 196 7.39 0.86 10.15
N ALA A 197 6.79 -0.19 10.70
CA ALA A 197 6.17 -1.28 9.93
C ALA A 197 4.96 -0.77 9.16
N THR A 198 4.02 -0.09 9.85
CA THR A 198 2.81 0.44 9.22
C THR A 198 3.12 1.54 8.22
N ARG A 199 4.09 2.44 8.52
CA ARG A 199 4.54 3.45 7.57
C ARG A 199 5.05 2.83 6.27
N ARG A 200 5.89 1.78 6.36
CA ARG A 200 6.39 1.08 5.17
C ARG A 200 5.29 0.40 4.37
N ALA A 201 4.34 -0.24 5.06
CA ALA A 201 3.21 -0.87 4.40
C ALA A 201 2.31 0.17 3.71
N LEU A 202 2.09 1.33 4.36
CA LEU A 202 1.31 2.41 3.79
C LEU A 202 1.99 3.03 2.56
N ASP A 203 3.30 3.28 2.60
CA ASP A 203 4.07 3.82 1.46
C ASP A 203 3.97 2.91 0.21
N LEU A 204 3.81 1.60 0.41
CA LEU A 204 3.60 0.64 -0.68
C LEU A 204 2.13 0.61 -1.15
N ALA A 205 1.18 0.69 -0.22
CA ALA A 205 -0.24 0.57 -0.51
C ALA A 205 -0.84 1.87 -1.08
N MET A 206 -0.30 3.03 -0.71
CA MET A 206 -0.84 4.35 -1.02
C MET A 206 0.22 5.25 -1.66
N PRO A 207 0.41 5.22 -2.98
CA PRO A 207 1.34 6.11 -3.68
C PRO A 207 1.10 7.59 -3.42
N GLY A 208 -0.15 7.97 -3.14
CA GLY A 208 -0.58 9.31 -2.77
C GLY A 208 0.07 9.90 -1.51
N VAL A 209 0.78 9.09 -0.70
CA VAL A 209 1.64 9.58 0.40
C VAL A 209 2.64 10.62 -0.11
N ALA A 210 3.14 10.48 -1.33
CA ALA A 210 4.06 11.43 -1.96
C ALA A 210 3.48 12.85 -2.09
N SER A 211 2.16 12.98 -2.14
CA SER A 211 1.40 14.25 -2.19
C SER A 211 0.67 14.58 -0.87
N GLY A 212 0.84 13.77 0.17
CA GLY A 212 0.22 13.97 1.49
C GLY A 212 -1.21 13.42 1.60
N LEU A 213 -1.60 12.52 0.70
CA LEU A 213 -2.92 11.87 0.74
C LEU A 213 -3.16 11.16 2.09
N ASP A 214 -2.13 10.55 2.66
CA ASP A 214 -2.20 9.92 3.98
C ASP A 214 -2.65 10.89 5.08
N ARG A 215 -2.18 12.14 5.03
CA ARG A 215 -2.57 13.18 5.98
C ARG A 215 -4.02 13.61 5.75
N HIS A 216 -4.42 13.81 4.48
CA HIS A 216 -5.81 14.09 4.12
C HIS A 216 -6.74 12.98 4.63
N GLU A 217 -6.44 11.74 4.30
CA GLU A 217 -7.27 10.60 4.68
C GLU A 217 -7.40 10.43 6.20
N TRP A 218 -6.32 10.69 6.95
CA TRP A 218 -6.42 10.70 8.40
C TRP A 218 -7.27 11.85 8.93
N TRP A 219 -6.91 13.09 8.58
CA TRP A 219 -7.57 14.23 9.17
C TRP A 219 -9.02 14.38 8.76
N SER A 220 -9.36 14.07 7.51
CA SER A 220 -10.73 14.13 7.01
C SER A 220 -11.58 12.94 7.47
N HIS A 221 -11.06 11.72 7.36
CA HIS A 221 -11.83 10.49 7.53
C HIS A 221 -11.38 9.65 8.74
N GLY A 222 -10.09 9.44 8.90
CA GLY A 222 -9.53 8.56 9.92
C GLY A 222 -9.88 8.98 11.34
N THR A 223 -9.99 10.29 11.61
CA THR A 223 -10.42 10.82 12.91
C THR A 223 -11.84 10.36 13.30
N CYS A 224 -12.65 9.92 12.35
CA CYS A 224 -13.98 9.37 12.58
C CYS A 224 -14.03 7.84 12.65
N HIS A 225 -12.89 7.17 12.50
CA HIS A 225 -12.81 5.71 12.48
C HIS A 225 -13.07 5.07 13.85
N GLY A 226 -12.68 5.74 14.93
CA GLY A 226 -12.82 5.25 16.30
C GLY A 226 -11.58 4.58 16.87
N GLY A 227 -10.55 4.34 16.06
CA GLY A 227 -9.19 3.98 16.45
C GLY A 227 -8.23 5.15 16.25
N GLY A 228 -6.99 5.03 16.72
CA GLY A 228 -5.92 5.97 16.44
C GLY A 228 -5.39 5.84 15.00
N GLU A 229 -4.40 6.67 14.67
CA GLU A 229 -3.77 6.71 13.32
C GLU A 229 -3.24 5.33 12.90
N GLU A 230 -2.53 4.67 13.78
CA GLU A 230 -1.95 3.35 13.56
C GLU A 230 -3.03 2.32 13.20
N ARG A 231 -4.14 2.28 13.96
CA ARG A 231 -5.23 1.34 13.73
C ARG A 231 -5.96 1.62 12.44
N TYR A 232 -6.25 2.88 12.14
CA TYR A 232 -6.92 3.29 10.91
C TYR A 232 -6.16 2.81 9.67
N PHE A 233 -4.84 3.04 9.62
CA PHE A 233 -4.04 2.64 8.47
C PHE A 233 -3.81 1.14 8.40
N ARG A 234 -3.65 0.46 9.53
CA ARG A 234 -3.56 -1.02 9.55
C ARG A 234 -4.83 -1.66 9.01
N ASP A 235 -6.01 -1.19 9.44
CA ASP A 235 -7.29 -1.70 8.93
C ASP A 235 -7.44 -1.42 7.43
N SER A 236 -7.12 -0.22 6.97
CA SER A 236 -7.18 0.17 5.56
C SER A 236 -6.28 -0.70 4.67
N ILE A 237 -5.02 -0.89 5.08
CA ILE A 237 -4.04 -1.71 4.35
C ILE A 237 -4.50 -3.17 4.31
N ARG A 238 -4.95 -3.73 5.42
CA ARG A 238 -5.42 -5.12 5.51
C ARG A 238 -6.60 -5.39 4.58
N LEU A 239 -7.56 -4.47 4.53
CA LEU A 239 -8.73 -4.58 3.64
C LEU A 239 -8.33 -4.48 2.17
N LEU A 240 -7.42 -3.56 1.81
CA LEU A 240 -6.86 -3.47 0.47
C LEU A 240 -6.10 -4.74 0.07
N ASP A 241 -5.30 -5.28 0.98
CA ASP A 241 -4.56 -6.53 0.74
C ASP A 241 -5.49 -7.71 0.49
N ALA A 242 -6.61 -7.80 1.23
CA ALA A 242 -7.62 -8.83 1.00
C ALA A 242 -8.26 -8.70 -0.40
N LEU A 243 -8.54 -7.46 -0.84
CA LEU A 243 -8.99 -7.18 -2.20
C LEU A 243 -7.95 -7.59 -3.24
N ASN A 244 -6.69 -7.21 -3.04
CA ASN A 244 -5.60 -7.50 -3.97
C ASN A 244 -5.24 -9.00 -4.04
N ARG A 245 -5.59 -9.80 -3.06
CA ARG A 245 -5.46 -11.27 -3.12
C ARG A 245 -6.65 -11.97 -3.79
N SER A 246 -7.71 -11.24 -4.11
CA SER A 246 -8.95 -11.80 -4.65
C SER A 246 -8.95 -11.95 -6.17
N ASP A 247 -9.97 -12.64 -6.68
CA ASP A 247 -10.25 -12.75 -8.13
C ASP A 247 -10.53 -11.40 -8.78
N VAL A 248 -10.96 -10.40 -8.01
CA VAL A 248 -11.26 -9.07 -8.56
C VAL A 248 -10.00 -8.46 -9.18
N ARG A 249 -8.86 -8.51 -8.49
CA ARG A 249 -7.58 -8.06 -9.05
C ARG A 249 -7.25 -8.76 -10.35
N ARG A 250 -7.39 -10.10 -10.40
CA ARG A 250 -7.08 -10.89 -11.61
C ARG A 250 -7.92 -10.49 -12.81
N VAL A 251 -9.17 -10.10 -12.60
CA VAL A 251 -10.05 -9.61 -13.68
C VAL A 251 -9.53 -8.28 -14.24
N PHE A 252 -9.04 -7.37 -13.41
CA PHE A 252 -8.42 -6.14 -13.87
C PHE A 252 -7.10 -6.42 -14.61
N GLU A 253 -6.22 -7.23 -14.03
CA GLU A 253 -4.94 -7.57 -14.67
C GLU A 253 -5.11 -8.22 -16.04
N ALA A 254 -6.11 -9.09 -16.18
CA ALA A 254 -6.41 -9.74 -17.46
C ALA A 254 -7.03 -8.80 -18.50
N ALA A 255 -7.55 -7.66 -18.08
CA ALA A 255 -8.18 -6.66 -18.94
C ALA A 255 -7.32 -5.42 -19.18
N VAL A 256 -6.03 -5.44 -18.79
CA VAL A 256 -5.12 -4.31 -19.03
C VAL A 256 -5.05 -3.99 -20.53
N GLY A 257 -5.30 -2.71 -20.86
CA GLY A 257 -5.41 -2.22 -22.24
C GLY A 257 -6.79 -2.37 -22.89
N GLU A 258 -7.71 -3.09 -22.26
CA GLU A 258 -9.03 -3.45 -22.80
C GLU A 258 -10.17 -2.76 -22.03
N ASP A 259 -11.34 -2.65 -22.69
CA ASP A 259 -12.58 -2.16 -22.08
C ASP A 259 -13.20 -3.24 -21.18
N LEU A 260 -13.14 -3.05 -19.87
CA LEU A 260 -13.71 -3.96 -18.89
C LEU A 260 -15.13 -3.52 -18.50
N GLN A 261 -16.07 -4.46 -18.66
CA GLN A 261 -17.47 -4.23 -18.31
C GLN A 261 -17.68 -4.25 -16.80
N ALA A 262 -18.40 -3.27 -16.26
CA ALA A 262 -18.71 -3.18 -14.83
C ALA A 262 -19.43 -4.42 -14.28
N ASP A 263 -20.25 -5.09 -15.12
CA ASP A 263 -20.93 -6.32 -14.72
C ASP A 263 -19.95 -7.50 -14.56
N ALA A 264 -18.85 -7.53 -15.32
CA ALA A 264 -17.77 -8.52 -15.13
C ALA A 264 -17.03 -8.28 -13.81
N VAL A 265 -16.78 -7.01 -13.45
CA VAL A 265 -16.19 -6.64 -12.13
C VAL A 265 -17.13 -7.08 -11.01
N ARG A 266 -18.42 -6.78 -11.07
CA ARG A 266 -19.41 -7.18 -10.05
C ARG A 266 -19.51 -8.69 -9.91
N ALA A 267 -19.50 -9.41 -11.04
CA ALA A 267 -19.50 -10.87 -11.01
C ALA A 267 -18.21 -11.43 -10.36
N ALA A 268 -17.07 -10.75 -10.52
CA ALA A 268 -15.84 -11.12 -9.82
C ALA A 268 -15.96 -10.92 -8.30
N PHE A 269 -16.60 -9.84 -7.84
CA PHE A 269 -16.92 -9.65 -6.43
C PHE A 269 -17.83 -10.77 -5.89
N ASP A 270 -18.88 -11.14 -6.64
CA ASP A 270 -19.78 -12.22 -6.24
C ASP A 270 -19.06 -13.58 -6.13
N ARG A 271 -18.10 -13.85 -7.00
CA ARG A 271 -17.28 -15.08 -6.94
C ARG A 271 -16.30 -15.05 -5.76
N ALA A 272 -15.66 -13.90 -5.53
CA ALA A 272 -14.60 -13.79 -4.53
C ALA A 272 -15.15 -13.70 -3.09
N PHE A 273 -16.27 -13.00 -2.90
CA PHE A 273 -16.75 -12.61 -1.59
C PHE A 273 -18.17 -13.07 -1.26
N GLY A 274 -18.80 -13.79 -2.18
CA GLY A 274 -20.13 -14.33 -1.99
C GLY A 274 -21.21 -13.59 -2.79
N ARG A 275 -22.26 -14.32 -3.15
CA ARG A 275 -23.38 -13.82 -3.96
C ARG A 275 -23.97 -12.54 -3.37
N GLY A 276 -24.06 -11.51 -4.18
CA GLY A 276 -24.56 -10.17 -3.81
C GLY A 276 -23.48 -9.18 -3.42
N ALA A 277 -22.21 -9.58 -3.30
CA ALA A 277 -21.09 -8.68 -3.02
C ALA A 277 -20.95 -7.60 -4.10
N GLY A 278 -21.13 -7.96 -5.37
CA GLY A 278 -21.08 -7.02 -6.48
C GLY A 278 -22.10 -5.88 -6.42
N ALA A 279 -23.23 -6.06 -5.71
CA ALA A 279 -24.21 -5.00 -5.50
C ALA A 279 -23.74 -3.93 -4.48
N ARG A 280 -22.67 -4.17 -3.73
CA ARG A 280 -22.07 -3.28 -2.72
C ARG A 280 -20.92 -2.48 -3.27
N VAL A 281 -20.72 -2.50 -4.59
CA VAL A 281 -19.57 -1.85 -5.25
C VAL A 281 -20.05 -0.78 -6.22
N LEU A 282 -19.54 0.43 -6.05
CA LEU A 282 -19.61 1.50 -7.05
C LEU A 282 -18.33 1.43 -7.88
N ILE A 283 -18.47 1.49 -9.20
CA ILE A 283 -17.35 1.53 -10.15
C ILE A 283 -17.26 2.93 -10.68
N ASP A 284 -16.16 3.62 -10.44
CA ASP A 284 -15.93 5.00 -10.85
C ASP A 284 -14.97 5.06 -12.02
N CYS A 285 -15.34 5.88 -13.00
CA CYS A 285 -14.54 6.10 -14.21
C CYS A 285 -14.20 7.57 -14.34
N ALA A 286 -13.05 7.83 -14.94
CA ALA A 286 -12.68 9.17 -15.36
C ALA A 286 -12.43 9.22 -16.87
N SER A 287 -12.41 10.43 -17.42
CA SER A 287 -12.06 10.66 -18.82
C SER A 287 -10.60 11.03 -18.90
N GLY A 288 -9.84 10.32 -19.72
CA GLY A 288 -8.49 10.71 -20.13
C GLY A 288 -8.52 11.93 -21.06
N ASP A 289 -7.37 12.57 -21.27
CA ASP A 289 -7.23 13.74 -22.15
C ASP A 289 -7.55 13.41 -23.62
N ASP A 290 -7.44 12.16 -24.01
CA ASP A 290 -7.78 11.62 -25.34
C ASP A 290 -9.25 11.21 -25.49
N GLY A 291 -10.07 11.46 -24.47
CA GLY A 291 -11.50 11.13 -24.44
C GLY A 291 -11.79 9.66 -24.11
N ARG A 292 -10.79 8.81 -23.87
CA ARG A 292 -11.00 7.45 -23.36
C ARG A 292 -11.61 7.50 -21.97
N ARG A 293 -12.51 6.55 -21.69
CA ARG A 293 -13.04 6.34 -20.34
C ARG A 293 -12.20 5.30 -19.63
N LEU A 294 -11.57 5.68 -18.54
CA LEU A 294 -10.69 4.82 -17.74
C LEU A 294 -11.40 4.36 -16.48
N LEU A 295 -11.26 3.10 -16.12
CA LEU A 295 -11.65 2.59 -14.79
C LEU A 295 -10.65 3.12 -13.77
N GLN A 296 -11.09 4.08 -12.96
CA GLN A 296 -10.20 4.78 -12.03
C GLN A 296 -10.26 4.23 -10.62
N GLU A 297 -11.45 3.92 -10.11
CA GLU A 297 -11.63 3.57 -8.70
C GLU A 297 -12.81 2.63 -8.50
N ILE A 298 -12.71 1.79 -7.50
CA ILE A 298 -13.84 1.04 -6.96
C ILE A 298 -14.07 1.45 -5.51
N ARG A 299 -15.35 1.69 -5.15
CA ARG A 299 -15.77 2.00 -3.79
C ARG A 299 -16.62 0.87 -3.26
N ILE A 300 -16.16 0.25 -2.19
CA ILE A 300 -16.71 -0.97 -1.62
C ILE A 300 -17.37 -0.62 -0.29
N SER A 301 -18.69 -0.84 -0.19
CA SER A 301 -19.42 -0.65 1.05
C SER A 301 -19.16 -1.82 2.00
N LEU A 302 -18.79 -1.49 3.23
CA LEU A 302 -18.48 -2.43 4.30
C LEU A 302 -19.34 -2.10 5.51
N ARG A 303 -19.75 -3.13 6.27
CA ARG A 303 -20.41 -2.97 7.56
C ARG A 303 -19.95 -4.04 8.54
N GLY A 304 -19.64 -3.62 9.75
CA GLY A 304 -19.30 -4.51 10.86
C GLY A 304 -18.04 -4.08 11.60
N PRO A 305 -17.58 -4.91 12.55
CA PRO A 305 -16.34 -4.66 13.27
C PRO A 305 -15.13 -4.98 12.39
N LEU A 306 -14.18 -4.04 12.32
CA LEU A 306 -12.92 -4.19 11.60
C LEU A 306 -11.89 -4.92 12.49
N ARG A 307 -12.15 -6.19 12.79
CA ARG A 307 -11.23 -7.03 13.56
C ARG A 307 -10.03 -7.42 12.72
N GLU A 308 -8.90 -7.73 13.37
CA GLU A 308 -7.69 -8.17 12.66
C GLU A 308 -7.90 -9.48 11.88
N ASP A 309 -8.74 -10.36 12.40
CA ASP A 309 -9.12 -11.65 11.81
C ASP A 309 -10.36 -11.60 10.91
N ALA A 310 -10.98 -10.41 10.72
CA ALA A 310 -12.20 -10.31 9.93
C ALA A 310 -11.93 -10.48 8.44
N ASP A 311 -12.63 -11.42 7.83
CA ASP A 311 -12.67 -11.57 6.38
C ASP A 311 -13.39 -10.41 5.69
N LEU A 312 -12.92 -10.03 4.51
CA LEU A 312 -13.51 -8.95 3.72
C LEU A 312 -14.92 -9.30 3.21
N GLY A 313 -15.18 -10.56 2.87
CA GLY A 313 -16.46 -11.02 2.31
C GLY A 313 -17.66 -10.72 3.21
N PRO A 314 -17.70 -11.17 4.48
CA PRO A 314 -18.77 -10.85 5.42
C PRO A 314 -19.02 -9.34 5.59
N LEU A 315 -17.94 -8.53 5.64
CA LEU A 315 -18.05 -7.06 5.75
C LEU A 315 -18.73 -6.45 4.51
N ILE A 316 -18.38 -6.92 3.31
CA ILE A 316 -19.00 -6.50 2.06
C ILE A 316 -20.48 -6.89 2.03
N LEU A 317 -20.80 -8.15 2.33
CA LEU A 317 -22.17 -8.67 2.27
C LEU A 317 -23.11 -7.94 3.23
N ALA A 318 -22.61 -7.50 4.38
CA ALA A 318 -23.34 -6.68 5.35
C ALA A 318 -23.45 -5.21 4.93
N GLY A 319 -22.60 -4.74 4.01
CA GLY A 319 -22.56 -3.36 3.54
C GLY A 319 -23.80 -2.94 2.76
N ALA A 320 -24.02 -1.64 2.65
CA ALA A 320 -25.15 -1.07 1.90
C ALA A 320 -24.96 -1.26 0.39
N THR A 321 -26.07 -1.44 -0.34
CA THR A 321 -26.06 -1.44 -1.80
C THR A 321 -25.56 -0.08 -2.33
N GLN A 322 -24.72 -0.12 -3.34
CA GLN A 322 -24.14 1.07 -3.95
C GLN A 322 -24.74 1.37 -5.33
N PRO A 323 -24.73 2.63 -5.78
CA PRO A 323 -25.00 2.97 -7.18
C PRO A 323 -24.07 2.19 -8.11
N ARG A 324 -24.53 1.94 -9.34
CA ARG A 324 -23.73 1.13 -10.28
C ARG A 324 -22.47 1.85 -10.77
N GLY A 325 -22.48 3.18 -10.85
CA GLY A 325 -21.42 3.97 -11.45
C GLY A 325 -21.36 3.84 -12.97
N CYS A 326 -20.17 3.85 -13.56
CA CYS A 326 -19.99 3.67 -15.00
C CYS A 326 -20.29 2.24 -15.46
N ARG A 327 -20.59 2.07 -16.76
CA ARG A 327 -20.92 0.75 -17.34
C ARG A 327 -19.69 -0.04 -17.74
N SER A 328 -18.65 0.65 -18.23
CA SER A 328 -17.38 0.08 -18.62
C SER A 328 -16.31 1.16 -18.67
N GLY A 329 -15.08 0.75 -18.77
CA GLY A 329 -13.95 1.62 -19.01
C GLY A 329 -12.68 0.80 -19.26
N ILE A 330 -11.70 1.43 -19.86
CA ILE A 330 -10.41 0.82 -20.12
C ILE A 330 -9.66 0.64 -18.80
N VAL A 331 -9.11 -0.53 -18.58
CA VAL A 331 -8.14 -0.78 -17.52
C VAL A 331 -6.78 -0.32 -18.01
N ASP A 332 -6.35 0.83 -17.54
CA ASP A 332 -5.09 1.43 -17.99
C ASP A 332 -3.86 0.59 -17.62
N ALA A 333 -2.87 0.57 -18.52
CA ALA A 333 -1.65 -0.19 -18.32
C ALA A 333 -0.71 0.48 -17.29
N PRO A 334 0.05 -0.28 -16.49
CA PRO A 334 1.13 0.28 -15.71
C PRO A 334 2.18 0.97 -16.61
N GLY A 335 2.55 2.18 -16.27
CA GLY A 335 3.49 2.99 -17.06
C GLY A 335 2.80 4.19 -17.67
N PHE A 336 3.58 5.08 -18.29
CA PHE A 336 3.04 6.17 -19.10
C PHE A 336 2.95 5.67 -20.54
N GLY A 337 1.74 5.62 -21.08
CA GLY A 337 1.49 5.31 -22.49
C GLY A 337 1.99 6.38 -23.42
#